data_79176f77b41dc3dc66cc23fbe5b1811d
#
_entry.id   79176f77b41dc3dc66cc23fbe5b1811d
#
_cell.length_a   1.000
_cell.length_b   1.000
_cell.length_c   1.000
_cell.angle_alpha   90.00
_cell.angle_beta   90.00
_cell.angle_gamma   90.00
#
_symmetry.space_group_name_H-M   'P 1'
#
loop_
_entity.id
_entity.type
_entity.pdbx_description
1 polymer ?
#
loop_
_entity_poly.entity_id
_entity_poly.type
_entity_poly.pdbx_seq_one_letter_code
_entity_poly.pdbx_strand_id
1 'polypeptide(L)'
;MKYLIVGLGNIGAEYAETRHNIGFNVLDALAEASNTVFTTQRYGDVAEAKYKGRTLVLLKPSTYMNLSGKAVRYWMDAGKIPPENLLVVLDDIALPFGTLRLRPKGSAGGHNGLKNISELLGTEEYARMRFGVGGDFPKGHQVEYVLGEWTDEERKALPERLKVFVDAIRSFATVGTQLTMTNFNKK
;
A
#
# COMPACT_ATOMS: atom_id res chain seq x y z
N MET A 1 -2.54 5.81 19.85
CA MET A 1 -3.43 5.63 18.71
C MET A 1 -2.83 4.64 17.73
N LYS A 2 -3.64 3.72 17.25
CA LYS A 2 -3.20 2.68 16.31
C LYS A 2 -3.70 2.93 14.90
N TYR A 3 -2.85 2.64 13.93
CA TYR A 3 -3.16 2.72 12.51
C TYR A 3 -2.86 1.38 11.87
N LEU A 4 -3.63 1.00 10.85
CA LEU A 4 -3.33 -0.16 10.03
C LEU A 4 -2.87 0.34 8.65
N ILE A 5 -1.64 0.00 8.32
CA ILE A 5 -1.04 0.35 7.03
C ILE A 5 -0.91 -0.93 6.23
N VAL A 6 -1.65 -1.03 5.15
CA VAL A 6 -1.71 -2.23 4.32
C VAL A 6 -0.97 -1.98 3.01
N GLY A 7 -0.03 -2.85 2.68
CA GLY A 7 0.59 -2.84 1.36
C GLY A 7 0.06 -4.02 0.56
N LEU A 8 -0.47 -3.76 -0.63
CA LEU A 8 -1.03 -4.81 -1.47
C LEU A 8 0.03 -5.42 -2.39
N GLY A 9 -0.03 -6.74 -2.52
CA GLY A 9 0.87 -7.53 -3.35
C GLY A 9 0.48 -8.99 -3.31
N ASN A 10 1.23 -9.80 -4.03
CA ASN A 10 1.08 -11.26 -4.04
C ASN A 10 2.26 -11.90 -3.33
N ILE A 11 1.97 -12.94 -2.54
CA ILE A 11 3.02 -13.72 -1.87
C ILE A 11 3.79 -14.56 -2.88
N GLY A 12 5.02 -14.86 -2.56
CA GLY A 12 5.89 -15.71 -3.35
C GLY A 12 7.04 -14.94 -3.98
N ALA A 13 8.20 -15.62 -4.07
CA ALA A 13 9.41 -14.99 -4.59
C ALA A 13 9.25 -14.54 -6.05
N GLU A 14 8.41 -15.23 -6.83
CA GLU A 14 8.15 -14.91 -8.23
C GLU A 14 7.47 -13.55 -8.41
N TYR A 15 6.81 -13.02 -7.38
CA TYR A 15 6.13 -11.73 -7.45
C TYR A 15 6.89 -10.59 -6.79
N ALA A 16 8.00 -10.89 -6.08
CA ALA A 16 8.68 -9.93 -5.21
C ALA A 16 9.15 -8.65 -5.93
N GLU A 17 9.54 -8.78 -7.19
CA GLU A 17 10.10 -7.67 -7.98
C GLU A 17 9.10 -7.12 -9.00
N THR A 18 7.82 -7.45 -8.87
CA THR A 18 6.81 -7.00 -9.83
C THR A 18 6.23 -5.64 -9.47
N ARG A 19 5.70 -4.93 -10.47
CA ARG A 19 5.02 -3.65 -10.26
C ARG A 19 3.83 -3.78 -9.31
N HIS A 20 3.11 -4.90 -9.42
CA HIS A 20 1.92 -5.17 -8.59
C HIS A 20 2.26 -5.32 -7.10
N ASN A 21 3.52 -5.60 -6.77
CA ASN A 21 3.99 -5.74 -5.39
C ASN A 21 4.59 -4.46 -4.80
N ILE A 22 4.41 -3.32 -5.45
CA ILE A 22 4.97 -2.07 -4.93
C ILE A 22 4.47 -1.74 -3.52
N GLY A 23 3.23 -2.12 -3.20
CA GLY A 23 2.71 -1.94 -1.85
C GLY A 23 3.54 -2.69 -0.80
N PHE A 24 3.96 -3.92 -1.11
CA PHE A 24 4.87 -4.68 -0.23
C PHE A 24 6.21 -3.97 -0.10
N ASN A 25 6.76 -3.46 -1.20
CA ASN A 25 8.06 -2.79 -1.19
C ASN A 25 8.04 -1.52 -0.35
N VAL A 26 6.95 -0.75 -0.41
CA VAL A 26 6.78 0.46 0.41
C VAL A 26 6.77 0.08 1.90
N LEU A 27 6.06 -0.97 2.28
CA LEU A 27 6.00 -1.40 3.66
C LEU A 27 7.34 -1.97 4.14
N ASP A 28 8.06 -2.67 3.27
CA ASP A 28 9.41 -3.14 3.60
C ASP A 28 10.34 -1.97 3.89
N ALA A 29 10.27 -0.91 3.08
CA ALA A 29 11.07 0.30 3.30
C ALA A 29 10.70 1.00 4.61
N LEU A 30 9.40 1.04 4.94
CA LEU A 30 8.93 1.64 6.19
C LEU A 30 9.40 0.82 7.40
N ALA A 31 9.32 -0.50 7.32
CA ALA A 31 9.80 -1.38 8.40
C ALA A 31 11.30 -1.21 8.63
N GLU A 32 12.09 -1.16 7.57
CA GLU A 32 13.53 -0.94 7.65
C GLU A 32 13.85 0.41 8.29
N ALA A 33 13.16 1.47 7.87
CA ALA A 33 13.34 2.82 8.42
C ALA A 33 12.92 2.91 9.90
N SER A 34 12.09 1.99 10.35
CA SER A 34 11.56 1.95 11.72
C SER A 34 12.27 0.91 12.60
N ASN A 35 13.31 0.25 12.09
CA ASN A 35 14.05 -0.81 12.78
C ASN A 35 13.16 -1.94 13.30
N THR A 36 12.18 -2.35 12.50
CA THR A 36 11.30 -3.47 12.82
C THR A 36 11.32 -4.47 11.68
N VAL A 37 10.89 -5.70 11.97
CA VAL A 37 10.85 -6.77 10.99
C VAL A 37 9.46 -7.39 10.95
N PHE A 38 9.10 -7.92 9.78
CA PHE A 38 7.85 -8.65 9.61
C PHE A 38 7.95 -10.05 10.17
N THR A 39 6.86 -10.52 10.79
CA THR A 39 6.70 -11.91 11.21
C THR A 39 5.45 -12.47 10.56
N THR A 40 5.47 -13.75 10.19
CA THR A 40 4.33 -14.42 9.59
C THR A 40 3.26 -14.64 10.65
N GLN A 41 2.07 -14.12 10.39
CA GLN A 41 0.93 -14.24 11.27
C GLN A 41 -0.32 -14.60 10.47
N ARG A 42 -1.49 -14.51 11.08
CA ARG A 42 -2.71 -14.88 10.40
C ARG A 42 -3.01 -13.94 9.23
N TYR A 43 -3.20 -14.50 8.06
CA TYR A 43 -3.53 -13.81 6.79
C TYR A 43 -2.45 -12.87 6.26
N GLY A 44 -1.27 -12.83 6.86
CA GLY A 44 -0.23 -11.97 6.33
C GLY A 44 1.02 -11.88 7.17
N ASP A 45 1.98 -11.15 6.66
CA ASP A 45 3.19 -10.78 7.39
C ASP A 45 2.91 -9.44 8.06
N VAL A 46 3.24 -9.34 9.35
CA VAL A 46 2.89 -8.19 10.17
C VAL A 46 4.12 -7.66 10.90
N ALA A 47 4.22 -6.33 10.99
CA ALA A 47 5.24 -5.66 11.78
C ALA A 47 4.59 -4.50 12.54
N GLU A 48 5.15 -4.13 13.68
CA GLU A 48 4.72 -2.93 14.40
C GLU A 48 5.82 -1.89 14.36
N ALA A 49 5.48 -0.71 13.87
CA ALA A 49 6.38 0.44 13.84
C ALA A 49 5.87 1.51 14.77
N LYS A 50 6.76 2.12 15.54
CA LYS A 50 6.41 3.24 16.41
C LYS A 50 6.92 4.52 15.79
N TYR A 51 6.06 5.54 15.76
CA TYR A 51 6.45 6.84 15.24
C TYR A 51 5.71 7.95 15.99
N LYS A 52 6.46 8.79 16.68
CA LYS A 52 5.93 9.96 17.42
C LYS A 52 4.70 9.62 18.28
N GLY A 53 4.79 8.54 19.03
CA GLY A 53 3.73 8.11 19.94
C GLY A 53 2.58 7.34 19.29
N ARG A 54 2.64 7.09 17.99
CA ARG A 54 1.65 6.29 17.27
C ARG A 54 2.18 4.89 17.03
N THR A 55 1.27 3.93 16.99
CA THR A 55 1.60 2.56 16.60
C THR A 55 1.08 2.31 15.20
N LEU A 56 1.98 1.99 14.29
CA LEU A 56 1.63 1.64 12.92
C LEU A 56 1.73 0.11 12.78
N VAL A 57 0.59 -0.54 12.61
CA VAL A 57 0.55 -1.98 12.33
C VAL A 57 0.68 -2.12 10.82
N LEU A 58 1.78 -2.73 10.37
CA LEU A 58 2.08 -2.90 8.95
C LEU A 58 1.64 -4.29 8.54
N LEU A 59 0.80 -4.39 7.52
CA LEU A 59 0.26 -5.66 7.05
C LEU A 59 0.56 -5.86 5.57
N LYS A 60 1.26 -6.95 5.26
CA LYS A 60 1.39 -7.45 3.89
C LYS A 60 0.51 -8.70 3.81
N PRO A 61 -0.70 -8.62 3.22
CA PRO A 61 -1.59 -9.78 3.15
C PRO A 61 -0.93 -10.97 2.46
N SER A 62 -1.07 -12.16 3.02
CA SER A 62 -0.58 -13.40 2.41
C SER A 62 -1.67 -14.11 1.62
N THR A 63 -2.84 -13.52 1.54
CA THR A 63 -3.92 -13.94 0.66
C THR A 63 -3.53 -13.57 -0.78
N TYR A 64 -4.20 -14.18 -1.76
CA TYR A 64 -4.06 -13.68 -3.13
C TYR A 64 -4.65 -12.27 -3.20
N MET A 65 -4.20 -11.48 -4.20
CA MET A 65 -4.60 -10.08 -4.34
C MET A 65 -6.11 -9.88 -4.25
N ASN A 66 -6.88 -10.72 -4.93
CA ASN A 66 -8.35 -10.61 -4.96
C ASN A 66 -9.03 -11.04 -3.66
N LEU A 67 -8.28 -11.44 -2.64
CA LEU A 67 -8.78 -11.82 -1.32
C LEU A 67 -8.20 -10.94 -0.21
N SER A 68 -7.62 -9.81 -0.56
CA SER A 68 -6.94 -8.92 0.38
C SER A 68 -7.85 -8.41 1.51
N GLY A 69 -9.14 -8.25 1.23
CA GLY A 69 -10.09 -7.73 2.22
C GLY A 69 -10.23 -8.59 3.46
N LYS A 70 -10.06 -9.90 3.32
CA LYS A 70 -10.14 -10.83 4.46
C LYS A 70 -9.06 -10.53 5.50
N ALA A 71 -7.84 -10.30 5.04
CA ALA A 71 -6.72 -9.95 5.91
C ALA A 71 -6.93 -8.58 6.56
N VAL A 72 -7.36 -7.60 5.79
CA VAL A 72 -7.58 -6.24 6.28
C VAL A 72 -8.65 -6.22 7.36
N ARG A 73 -9.80 -6.87 7.11
CA ARG A 73 -10.88 -6.90 8.08
C ARG A 73 -10.45 -7.59 9.38
N TYR A 74 -9.75 -8.71 9.27
CA TYR A 74 -9.26 -9.42 10.45
C TYR A 74 -8.37 -8.52 11.33
N TRP A 75 -7.40 -7.84 10.72
CA TRP A 75 -6.44 -7.03 11.48
C TRP A 75 -7.03 -5.72 12.00
N MET A 76 -8.02 -5.16 11.32
CA MET A 76 -8.76 -4.03 11.86
C MET A 76 -9.54 -4.42 13.12
N ASP A 77 -10.21 -5.57 13.06
CA ASP A 77 -10.99 -6.07 14.19
C ASP A 77 -10.08 -6.44 15.37
N ALA A 78 -8.98 -7.15 15.10
CA ALA A 78 -8.05 -7.57 16.14
C ALA A 78 -7.40 -6.38 16.86
N GLY A 79 -7.08 -5.32 16.14
CA GLY A 79 -6.47 -4.12 16.69
C GLY A 79 -7.45 -3.06 17.13
N LYS A 80 -8.76 -3.26 16.91
CA LYS A 80 -9.80 -2.27 17.14
C LYS A 80 -9.49 -0.95 16.45
N ILE A 81 -9.06 -1.06 15.18
CA ILE A 81 -8.63 0.08 14.36
C ILE A 81 -9.82 0.57 13.54
N PRO A 82 -10.22 1.85 13.68
CA PRO A 82 -11.36 2.37 12.91
C PRO A 82 -10.97 2.64 11.46
N PRO A 83 -11.96 2.70 10.54
CA PRO A 83 -11.67 2.94 9.12
C PRO A 83 -10.87 4.22 8.82
N GLU A 84 -11.04 5.28 9.61
CA GLU A 84 -10.28 6.53 9.44
C GLU A 84 -8.79 6.36 9.73
N ASN A 85 -8.40 5.26 10.41
CA ASN A 85 -7.00 4.95 10.70
C ASN A 85 -6.45 3.85 9.80
N LEU A 86 -7.17 3.49 8.74
CA LEU A 86 -6.73 2.53 7.73
C LEU A 86 -6.13 3.28 6.54
N LEU A 87 -4.97 2.84 6.10
CA LEU A 87 -4.34 3.30 4.86
C LEU A 87 -3.95 2.10 4.02
N VAL A 88 -4.35 2.08 2.77
CA VAL A 88 -4.00 1.02 1.81
C VAL A 88 -3.06 1.59 0.76
N VAL A 89 -1.90 0.96 0.59
CA VAL A 89 -0.89 1.34 -0.40
C VAL A 89 -0.94 0.34 -1.54
N LEU A 90 -1.06 0.84 -2.76
CA LEU A 90 -1.27 -0.02 -3.94
C LEU A 90 -0.68 0.61 -5.21
N ASP A 91 -0.55 -0.22 -6.24
CA ASP A 91 -0.12 0.22 -7.57
C ASP A 91 -1.29 0.83 -8.36
N ASP A 92 -0.96 1.77 -9.25
CA ASP A 92 -1.95 2.41 -10.13
C ASP A 92 -1.36 2.61 -11.52
N ILE A 93 -1.94 1.96 -12.51
CA ILE A 93 -1.51 2.07 -13.92
C ILE A 93 -1.95 3.38 -14.57
N ALA A 94 -2.86 4.12 -13.97
CA ALA A 94 -3.35 5.40 -14.50
C ALA A 94 -2.43 6.57 -14.16
N LEU A 95 -1.42 6.35 -13.32
CA LEU A 95 -0.49 7.38 -12.89
C LEU A 95 0.91 7.10 -13.43
N PRO A 96 1.66 8.13 -13.86
CA PRO A 96 3.06 7.94 -14.26
C PRO A 96 3.89 7.32 -13.14
N PHE A 97 4.97 6.64 -13.51
CA PHE A 97 5.86 5.99 -12.55
C PHE A 97 6.30 6.93 -11.43
N GLY A 98 6.18 6.45 -10.21
CA GLY A 98 6.64 7.16 -9.02
C GLY A 98 5.71 8.23 -8.49
N THR A 99 4.60 8.50 -9.17
CA THR A 99 3.61 9.48 -8.70
C THR A 99 2.93 8.99 -7.43
N LEU A 100 2.83 9.87 -6.44
CA LEU A 100 2.10 9.60 -5.20
C LEU A 100 0.73 10.27 -5.26
N ARG A 101 -0.33 9.50 -5.02
CA ARG A 101 -1.68 10.04 -4.98
C ARG A 101 -2.43 9.49 -3.77
N LEU A 102 -2.66 10.34 -2.78
CA LEU A 102 -3.43 9.99 -1.58
C LEU A 102 -4.86 10.53 -1.73
N ARG A 103 -5.85 9.69 -1.40
CA ARG A 103 -7.26 10.08 -1.38
C ARG A 103 -7.92 9.48 -0.15
N PRO A 104 -8.88 10.20 0.48
CA PRO A 104 -9.57 9.71 1.68
C PRO A 104 -10.65 8.67 1.37
N LYS A 105 -11.07 8.56 0.11
CA LYS A 105 -12.11 7.64 -0.33
C LYS A 105 -12.08 7.52 -1.86
N GLY A 106 -12.85 6.60 -2.41
CA GLY A 106 -13.02 6.46 -3.83
C GLY A 106 -13.24 5.04 -4.30
N SER A 107 -13.47 4.87 -5.61
CA SER A 107 -13.66 3.56 -6.22
C SER A 107 -12.34 2.79 -6.32
N ALA A 108 -12.44 1.49 -6.57
CA ALA A 108 -11.28 0.64 -6.72
C ALA A 108 -10.49 0.90 -8.01
N GLY A 109 -11.10 1.53 -9.01
CA GLY A 109 -10.44 1.83 -10.27
C GLY A 109 -9.96 0.60 -11.03
N GLY A 110 -10.64 -0.53 -10.86
CA GLY A 110 -10.26 -1.79 -11.50
C GLY A 110 -9.22 -2.61 -10.75
N HIS A 111 -8.74 -2.12 -9.62
CA HIS A 111 -7.76 -2.86 -8.81
C HIS A 111 -8.45 -3.92 -7.96
N ASN A 112 -8.15 -5.20 -8.22
CA ASN A 112 -8.85 -6.33 -7.59
C ASN A 112 -8.69 -6.37 -6.07
N GLY A 113 -7.51 -6.04 -5.56
CA GLY A 113 -7.27 -6.01 -4.11
C GLY A 113 -8.11 -4.96 -3.42
N LEU A 114 -8.11 -3.75 -3.96
CA LEU A 114 -8.88 -2.65 -3.39
C LEU A 114 -10.38 -2.92 -3.45
N LYS A 115 -10.85 -3.51 -4.57
CA LYS A 115 -12.25 -3.89 -4.74
C LYS A 115 -12.69 -4.87 -3.65
N ASN A 116 -11.88 -5.89 -3.39
CA ASN A 116 -12.19 -6.88 -2.36
C ASN A 116 -12.22 -6.26 -0.96
N ILE A 117 -11.27 -5.37 -0.65
CA ILE A 117 -11.26 -4.66 0.62
C ILE A 117 -12.56 -3.88 0.81
N SER A 118 -12.96 -3.10 -0.18
CA SER A 118 -14.19 -2.31 -0.12
C SER A 118 -15.43 -3.20 0.07
N GLU A 119 -15.49 -4.33 -0.62
CA GLU A 119 -16.59 -5.28 -0.48
C GLU A 119 -16.68 -5.85 0.93
N LEU A 120 -15.56 -6.28 1.51
CA LEU A 120 -15.57 -6.89 2.84
C LEU A 120 -15.75 -5.89 3.96
N LEU A 121 -15.29 -4.65 3.80
CA LEU A 121 -15.51 -3.60 4.78
C LEU A 121 -16.89 -2.94 4.64
N GLY A 122 -17.55 -3.12 3.50
CA GLY A 122 -18.83 -2.51 3.22
C GLY A 122 -18.76 -1.00 3.00
N THR A 123 -17.57 -0.48 2.67
CA THR A 123 -17.37 0.97 2.45
C THR A 123 -16.18 1.21 1.55
N GLU A 124 -16.21 2.34 0.83
CA GLU A 124 -15.07 2.86 0.09
C GLU A 124 -14.45 4.06 0.82
N GLU A 125 -14.89 4.38 2.02
CA GLU A 125 -14.44 5.54 2.77
C GLU A 125 -13.29 5.20 3.71
N TYR A 126 -12.12 4.95 3.13
CA TYR A 126 -10.86 4.78 3.83
C TYR A 126 -9.74 5.32 2.94
N ALA A 127 -8.63 5.73 3.56
CA ALA A 127 -7.52 6.33 2.82
C ALA A 127 -6.81 5.29 1.94
N ARG A 128 -6.47 5.69 0.71
CA ARG A 128 -5.66 4.88 -0.19
C ARG A 128 -4.55 5.75 -0.75
N MET A 129 -3.36 5.20 -0.77
CA MET A 129 -2.16 5.86 -1.28
C MET A 129 -1.69 5.08 -2.51
N ARG A 130 -1.83 5.69 -3.68
CA ARG A 130 -1.52 5.05 -4.96
C ARG A 130 -0.10 5.37 -5.38
N PHE A 131 0.64 4.33 -5.76
CA PHE A 131 1.96 4.46 -6.35
C PHE A 131 1.82 4.27 -7.86
N GLY A 132 2.09 5.31 -8.64
CA GLY A 132 2.01 5.23 -10.09
C GLY A 132 3.04 4.27 -10.64
N VAL A 133 2.60 3.30 -11.44
CA VAL A 133 3.50 2.34 -12.08
C VAL A 133 3.53 2.53 -13.60
N GLY A 134 2.77 3.50 -14.10
CA GLY A 134 2.65 3.75 -15.53
C GLY A 134 1.67 2.81 -16.20
N GLY A 135 1.32 3.13 -17.43
CA GLY A 135 0.35 2.34 -18.19
C GLY A 135 0.82 2.08 -19.62
N ASP A 136 2.12 2.03 -19.84
CA ASP A 136 2.68 1.84 -21.17
C ASP A 136 2.69 0.37 -21.57
N PHE A 137 1.52 -0.12 -21.97
CA PHE A 137 1.33 -1.49 -22.43
C PHE A 137 0.21 -1.55 -23.46
N PRO A 138 0.24 -2.54 -24.38
CA PRO A 138 -0.85 -2.73 -25.37
C PRO A 138 -2.17 -3.08 -24.66
N LYS A 139 -3.26 -2.66 -25.27
CA LYS A 139 -4.60 -2.96 -24.77
C LYS A 139 -4.74 -4.48 -24.55
N GLY A 140 -5.28 -4.87 -23.38
CA GLY A 140 -5.47 -6.27 -23.04
C GLY A 140 -4.27 -6.93 -22.36
N HIS A 141 -3.15 -6.21 -22.21
CA HIS A 141 -1.93 -6.75 -21.59
C HIS A 141 -1.67 -6.19 -20.18
N GLN A 142 -2.73 -5.69 -19.52
CA GLN A 142 -2.60 -5.11 -18.19
C GLN A 142 -2.03 -6.08 -17.15
N VAL A 143 -2.51 -7.32 -17.13
CA VAL A 143 -2.06 -8.33 -16.17
C VAL A 143 -0.58 -8.60 -16.34
N GLU A 144 -0.14 -8.80 -17.58
CA GLU A 144 1.29 -9.04 -17.87
C GLU A 144 2.15 -7.86 -17.44
N TYR A 145 1.66 -6.64 -17.65
CA TYR A 145 2.40 -5.43 -17.30
C TYR A 145 2.60 -5.31 -15.79
N VAL A 146 1.54 -5.45 -14.99
CA VAL A 146 1.65 -5.28 -13.54
C VAL A 146 2.40 -6.43 -12.88
N LEU A 147 2.39 -7.61 -13.48
CA LEU A 147 3.18 -8.75 -13.02
C LEU A 147 4.59 -8.75 -13.60
N GLY A 148 4.93 -7.75 -14.41
CA GLY A 148 6.25 -7.57 -14.95
C GLY A 148 7.18 -6.84 -13.97
N GLU A 149 8.48 -6.96 -14.24
CA GLU A 149 9.50 -6.30 -13.42
C GLU A 149 9.73 -4.87 -13.86
N TRP A 150 10.38 -4.10 -13.00
CA TRP A 150 10.76 -2.72 -13.29
C TRP A 150 11.81 -2.64 -14.38
N THR A 151 11.78 -1.58 -15.17
CA THR A 151 12.88 -1.26 -16.08
C THR A 151 14.10 -0.86 -15.25
N ASP A 152 15.30 -0.86 -15.87
CA ASP A 152 16.51 -0.44 -15.17
C ASP A 152 16.41 1.00 -14.69
N GLU A 153 15.82 1.88 -15.48
CA GLU A 153 15.63 3.28 -15.14
C GLU A 153 14.68 3.43 -13.92
N GLU A 154 13.57 2.71 -13.93
CA GLU A 154 12.64 2.69 -12.81
C GLU A 154 13.30 2.15 -11.55
N ARG A 155 14.05 1.06 -11.68
CA ARG A 155 14.75 0.42 -10.56
C ARG A 155 15.73 1.37 -9.88
N LYS A 156 16.42 2.21 -10.66
CA LYS A 156 17.34 3.21 -10.10
C LYS A 156 16.63 4.29 -9.33
N ALA A 157 15.42 4.65 -9.73
CA ALA A 157 14.63 5.70 -9.08
C ALA A 157 13.85 5.19 -7.85
N LEU A 158 13.64 3.88 -7.72
CA LEU A 158 12.81 3.31 -6.66
C LEU A 158 13.23 3.71 -5.24
N PRO A 159 14.52 3.64 -4.84
CA PRO A 159 14.87 3.96 -3.45
C PRO A 159 14.42 5.35 -3.01
N GLU A 160 14.59 6.35 -3.85
CA GLU A 160 14.17 7.72 -3.55
C GLU A 160 12.65 7.83 -3.50
N ARG A 161 11.94 7.15 -4.42
CA ARG A 161 10.48 7.17 -4.44
C ARG A 161 9.90 6.44 -3.22
N LEU A 162 10.49 5.32 -2.82
CA LEU A 162 10.07 4.61 -1.62
C LEU A 162 10.21 5.48 -0.38
N LYS A 163 11.29 6.26 -0.28
CA LYS A 163 11.49 7.18 0.84
C LYS A 163 10.38 8.22 0.91
N VAL A 164 9.96 8.77 -0.22
CA VAL A 164 8.85 9.73 -0.28
C VAL A 164 7.57 9.09 0.27
N PHE A 165 7.29 7.85 -0.11
CA PHE A 165 6.10 7.14 0.37
C PHE A 165 6.17 6.86 1.87
N VAL A 166 7.35 6.48 2.39
CA VAL A 166 7.55 6.30 3.83
C VAL A 166 7.23 7.60 4.59
N ASP A 167 7.75 8.72 4.10
CA ASP A 167 7.51 10.02 4.72
C ASP A 167 6.01 10.38 4.68
N ALA A 168 5.33 10.08 3.57
CA ALA A 168 3.90 10.34 3.43
C ALA A 168 3.06 9.49 4.39
N ILE A 169 3.42 8.23 4.59
CA ILE A 169 2.72 7.35 5.53
C ILE A 169 2.87 7.90 6.96
N ARG A 170 4.08 8.32 7.33
CA ARG A 170 4.33 8.91 8.64
C ARG A 170 3.54 10.21 8.82
N SER A 171 3.45 11.02 7.79
CA SER A 171 2.62 12.22 7.78
C SER A 171 1.15 11.90 8.00
N PHE A 172 0.64 10.91 7.28
CA PHE A 172 -0.75 10.46 7.44
C PHE A 172 -1.07 10.12 8.90
N ALA A 173 -0.18 9.39 9.56
CA ALA A 173 -0.39 8.97 10.94
C ALA A 173 -0.22 10.10 11.96
N THR A 174 0.40 11.21 11.60
CA THR A 174 0.68 12.29 12.54
C THR A 174 -0.17 13.52 12.33
N VAL A 175 -0.32 13.98 11.08
CA VAL A 175 -1.05 15.23 10.78
C VAL A 175 -2.35 14.99 10.01
N GLY A 176 -2.64 13.76 9.62
CA GLY A 176 -3.90 13.38 8.99
C GLY A 176 -3.86 13.44 7.46
N THR A 177 -4.97 12.98 6.86
CA THR A 177 -5.07 12.80 5.41
C THR A 177 -4.99 14.12 4.66
N GLN A 178 -5.68 15.16 5.11
CA GLN A 178 -5.80 16.42 4.37
C GLN A 178 -4.45 17.12 4.20
N LEU A 179 -3.70 17.28 5.29
CA LEU A 179 -2.38 17.94 5.22
C LEU A 179 -1.39 17.08 4.44
N THR A 180 -1.47 15.75 4.58
CA THR A 180 -0.61 14.86 3.81
C THR A 180 -0.88 15.00 2.32
N MET A 181 -2.15 15.09 1.91
CA MET A 181 -2.49 15.33 0.52
C MET A 181 -1.91 16.63 0.00
N THR A 182 -2.03 17.70 0.78
CA THR A 182 -1.49 19.01 0.42
C THR A 182 0.01 18.94 0.18
N ASN A 183 0.73 18.25 1.05
CA ASN A 183 2.20 18.22 1.01
C ASN A 183 2.78 17.21 0.04
N PHE A 184 2.06 16.11 -0.23
CA PHE A 184 2.63 14.98 -0.98
C PHE A 184 2.00 14.70 -2.35
N ASN A 185 0.76 15.08 -2.60
CA ASN A 185 0.12 14.82 -3.89
C ASN A 185 0.78 15.53 -5.08
N LYS A 186 1.69 16.45 -4.83
CA LYS A 186 2.45 17.16 -5.87
C LYS A 186 3.76 16.45 -6.22
N LYS A 187 4.10 15.43 -5.49
CA LYS A 187 5.37 14.72 -5.62
C LYS A 187 5.23 13.41 -6.36
#